data_7911c3b9498b761b5bc4d4319c678589
#
_entry.id   7911c3b9498b761b5bc4d4319c678589
#
_cell.length_a   1.000
_cell.length_b   1.000
_cell.length_c   1.000
_cell.angle_alpha   90.00
_cell.angle_beta   90.00
_cell.angle_gamma   90.00
#
_symmetry.space_group_name_H-M   'P 1'
#
loop_
_entity.id
_entity.type
_entity.pdbx_description
1 polymer ?
#
loop_
_entity_poly.entity_id
_entity_poly.type
_entity_poly.pdbx_seq_one_letter_code
_entity_poly.pdbx_strand_id
1 'polypeptide(L)'
;MAIVKCKPTSAGRRFVVKVVTKDLHKGAPYAPLLEKKSKTGGRNNNGRITTRHIGGGHKQHYRLVDFRRNDKDGIPATVERIEYDPNRTAHIALLMYADGERRYIIAPKGVSAGDQLISGAAAPIKAGNSMALRNIPVGSTVHGIEMKPGKGAQIARSAGASAQLVAREGVYVTLRLRSGEMRKILSECRATLGEVSNSEHSLRSLGKAGAKRWRGVRPTVRGVTMNPVDHPHGGGEGRTSGGRHPVSPWGFPTKGAKTRSNKRTDNMIVRRRK
;
A
#
# COMPACT_ATOMS: atom_id res chain seq x y z
N MET A 1 -4.36 10.33 15.68
CA MET A 1 -3.95 11.17 14.53
C MET A 1 -4.89 12.36 14.42
N ALA A 2 -4.41 13.51 13.95
CA ALA A 2 -5.24 14.70 13.77
C ALA A 2 -5.15 15.22 12.34
N ILE A 3 -6.28 15.57 11.76
CA ILE A 3 -6.37 16.24 10.46
C ILE A 3 -6.30 17.75 10.69
N VAL A 4 -5.31 18.40 10.11
CA VAL A 4 -5.08 19.84 10.27
C VAL A 4 -5.19 20.52 8.91
N LYS A 5 -6.16 21.42 8.77
CA LYS A 5 -6.23 22.36 7.64
C LYS A 5 -5.23 23.48 7.88
N CYS A 6 -4.40 23.79 6.91
CA CYS A 6 -3.45 24.90 7.02
C CYS A 6 -4.18 26.23 6.85
N LYS A 7 -3.70 27.29 7.53
CA LYS A 7 -4.18 28.68 7.33
C LYS A 7 -3.91 29.11 5.88
N PRO A 8 -4.83 29.83 5.22
CA PRO A 8 -4.72 30.25 3.83
C PRO A 8 -3.78 31.46 3.62
N THR A 9 -2.57 31.36 4.15
CA THR A 9 -1.58 32.45 4.11
C THR A 9 -0.94 32.65 2.73
N SER A 10 -1.06 31.68 1.83
CA SER A 10 -0.60 31.76 0.45
C SER A 10 -1.43 30.85 -0.44
N ALA A 11 -1.40 31.05 -1.76
CA ALA A 11 -2.11 30.23 -2.73
C ALA A 11 -1.76 28.73 -2.57
N GLY A 12 -0.51 28.40 -2.33
CA GLY A 12 -0.05 27.03 -2.13
C GLY A 12 -0.46 26.39 -0.80
N ARG A 13 -0.81 27.18 0.22
CA ARG A 13 -1.25 26.68 1.53
C ARG A 13 -2.77 26.61 1.68
N ARG A 14 -3.52 27.36 0.90
CA ARG A 14 -4.98 27.49 0.99
C ARG A 14 -5.71 26.14 1.08
N PHE A 15 -5.29 25.16 0.29
CA PHE A 15 -5.95 23.87 0.17
C PHE A 15 -5.14 22.72 0.80
N VAL A 16 -4.11 23.04 1.60
CA VAL A 16 -3.28 21.99 2.23
C VAL A 16 -4.00 21.43 3.44
N VAL A 17 -4.17 20.12 3.44
CA VAL A 17 -4.63 19.32 4.58
C VAL A 17 -3.54 18.35 4.97
N LYS A 18 -3.11 18.40 6.22
CA LYS A 18 -2.07 17.52 6.78
C LYS A 18 -2.70 16.49 7.71
N VAL A 19 -2.17 15.28 7.69
CA VAL A 19 -2.37 14.29 8.76
C VAL A 19 -1.16 14.38 9.69
N VAL A 20 -1.40 14.64 10.95
CA VAL A 20 -0.36 14.77 11.98
C VAL A 20 -0.45 13.56 12.91
N THR A 21 0.62 12.80 12.99
CA THR A 21 0.80 11.69 13.93
C THR A 21 1.86 12.10 14.93
N LYS A 22 1.47 12.17 16.21
CA LYS A 22 2.38 12.63 17.29
C LYS A 22 3.41 11.58 17.66
N ASP A 23 3.05 10.31 17.53
CA ASP A 23 3.78 9.15 18.05
C ASP A 23 4.86 8.63 17.07
N LEU A 24 5.10 9.34 15.97
CA LEU A 24 6.16 8.97 15.03
C LEU A 24 7.54 9.41 15.54
N HIS A 25 8.48 8.49 15.45
CA HIS A 25 9.88 8.77 15.69
C HIS A 25 10.39 9.89 14.76
N LYS A 26 11.06 10.90 15.34
CA LYS A 26 11.56 12.07 14.59
C LYS A 26 13.02 11.95 14.19
N GLY A 27 13.73 10.95 14.72
CA GLY A 27 15.14 10.71 14.45
C GLY A 27 15.38 9.98 13.13
N ALA A 28 16.66 9.63 12.91
CA ALA A 28 17.09 8.85 11.75
C ALA A 28 16.51 7.43 11.78
N PRO A 29 16.20 6.83 10.61
CA PRO A 29 15.81 5.43 10.53
C PRO A 29 16.99 4.52 10.91
N TYR A 30 16.68 3.26 11.24
CA TYR A 30 17.70 2.27 11.61
C TYR A 30 18.57 1.91 10.41
N ALA A 31 19.86 2.33 10.44
CA ALA A 31 20.78 2.28 9.30
C ALA A 31 21.01 0.87 8.71
N PRO A 32 21.17 -0.21 9.53
CA PRO A 32 21.39 -1.56 8.99
C PRO A 32 20.25 -2.10 8.11
N LEU A 33 19.05 -1.58 8.24
CA LEU A 33 17.86 -1.98 7.45
C LEU A 33 17.56 -0.99 6.31
N LEU A 34 18.54 -0.18 5.89
CA LEU A 34 18.39 0.74 4.77
C LEU A 34 19.16 0.29 3.54
N GLU A 35 18.49 0.35 2.40
CA GLU A 35 19.11 0.15 1.10
C GLU A 35 19.04 1.40 0.23
N LYS A 36 20.04 1.57 -0.64
CA LYS A 36 20.05 2.63 -1.63
C LYS A 36 18.92 2.41 -2.64
N LYS A 37 18.05 3.40 -2.82
CA LYS A 37 17.02 3.39 -3.85
C LYS A 37 17.42 4.32 -4.98
N SER A 38 17.89 3.77 -6.09
CA SER A 38 18.16 4.52 -7.33
C SER A 38 16.84 4.91 -8.02
N LYS A 39 16.88 6.02 -8.76
CA LYS A 39 15.73 6.53 -9.51
C LYS A 39 15.89 6.14 -10.97
N THR A 40 14.94 5.36 -11.49
CA THR A 40 14.92 4.94 -12.90
C THR A 40 14.23 5.96 -13.82
N GLY A 41 13.46 6.89 -13.25
CA GLY A 41 12.67 7.85 -14.04
C GLY A 41 11.59 7.21 -14.93
N GLY A 42 11.14 6.01 -14.59
CA GLY A 42 10.17 5.24 -15.37
C GLY A 42 10.77 4.51 -16.58
N ARG A 43 12.11 4.45 -16.69
CA ARG A 43 12.82 3.74 -17.76
C ARG A 43 13.04 2.27 -17.40
N ASN A 44 12.97 1.40 -18.41
CA ASN A 44 13.34 0.00 -18.31
C ASN A 44 14.87 -0.19 -18.50
N ASN A 45 15.33 -1.45 -18.58
CA ASN A 45 16.73 -1.81 -18.83
C ASN A 45 17.28 -1.28 -20.18
N ASN A 46 16.41 -1.05 -21.18
CA ASN A 46 16.78 -0.50 -22.48
C ASN A 46 16.69 1.06 -22.52
N GLY A 47 16.50 1.72 -21.40
CA GLY A 47 16.37 3.17 -21.31
C GLY A 47 15.06 3.76 -21.83
N ARG A 48 14.10 2.93 -22.27
CA ARG A 48 12.79 3.37 -22.77
C ARG A 48 11.81 3.63 -21.64
N ILE A 49 10.97 4.65 -21.79
CA ILE A 49 9.92 4.96 -20.81
C ILE A 49 8.80 3.91 -20.93
N THR A 50 8.71 3.02 -19.93
CA THR A 50 7.64 2.03 -19.82
C THR A 50 6.59 2.41 -18.78
N THR A 51 6.96 3.28 -17.84
CA THR A 51 6.03 3.84 -16.84
C THR A 51 6.05 5.35 -16.93
N ARG A 52 4.97 5.92 -17.46
CA ARG A 52 4.86 7.37 -17.66
C ARG A 52 4.64 8.10 -16.33
N HIS A 53 4.89 9.40 -16.32
CA HIS A 53 4.65 10.32 -15.21
C HIS A 53 5.46 10.03 -13.93
N ILE A 54 6.59 9.35 -14.05
CA ILE A 54 7.52 9.10 -12.96
C ILE A 54 8.85 9.83 -13.23
N GLY A 55 9.39 10.49 -12.22
CA GLY A 55 10.70 11.11 -12.29
C GLY A 55 10.87 12.26 -11.31
N GLY A 56 12.13 12.61 -11.01
CA GLY A 56 12.49 13.62 -10.01
C GLY A 56 12.13 13.18 -8.58
N GLY A 57 11.66 14.12 -7.77
CA GLY A 57 11.29 13.89 -6.37
C GLY A 57 12.49 13.83 -5.42
N HIS A 58 12.21 13.84 -4.12
CA HIS A 58 13.21 13.78 -3.06
C HIS A 58 13.98 12.45 -3.08
N LYS A 59 15.28 12.45 -2.69
CA LYS A 59 16.08 11.23 -2.50
C LYS A 59 15.46 10.38 -1.39
N GLN A 60 15.38 9.07 -1.60
CA GLN A 60 14.79 8.13 -0.66
C GLN A 60 15.70 6.91 -0.49
N HIS A 61 15.72 6.35 0.72
CA HIS A 61 16.25 5.03 0.99
C HIS A 61 15.10 4.04 1.10
N TYR A 62 15.31 2.82 0.64
CA TYR A 62 14.37 1.73 0.86
C TYR A 62 14.56 1.18 2.28
N ARG A 63 13.46 0.77 2.93
CA ARG A 63 13.49 0.08 4.22
C ARG A 63 13.23 -1.39 3.97
N LEU A 64 14.13 -2.24 4.44
CA LEU A 64 13.95 -3.69 4.44
C LEU A 64 12.83 -4.02 5.43
N VAL A 65 11.66 -4.39 4.90
CA VAL A 65 10.48 -4.72 5.71
C VAL A 65 10.27 -6.22 5.63
N ASP A 66 10.15 -6.84 6.78
CA ASP A 66 9.83 -8.26 6.90
C ASP A 66 8.34 -8.48 6.60
N PHE A 67 8.08 -9.13 5.47
CA PHE A 67 6.74 -9.52 5.04
C PHE A 67 6.40 -10.98 5.34
N ARG A 68 7.32 -11.76 5.90
CA ARG A 68 7.13 -13.20 6.14
C ARG A 68 6.92 -13.53 7.60
N ARG A 69 7.84 -13.11 8.46
CA ARG A 69 7.84 -13.33 9.92
C ARG A 69 7.77 -14.81 10.37
N ASN A 70 7.91 -15.77 9.47
CA ASN A 70 7.77 -17.19 9.75
C ASN A 70 8.98 -17.80 10.44
N ASP A 71 10.16 -17.26 10.21
CA ASP A 71 11.43 -17.67 10.83
C ASP A 71 11.57 -17.17 12.28
N LYS A 72 10.66 -16.33 12.76
CA LYS A 72 10.59 -15.79 14.13
C LYS A 72 9.36 -16.26 14.88
N ASP A 73 8.81 -17.43 14.51
CA ASP A 73 7.66 -17.99 15.22
C ASP A 73 8.01 -18.36 16.66
N GLY A 74 7.13 -17.99 17.59
CA GLY A 74 7.31 -18.21 19.04
C GLY A 74 8.23 -17.22 19.73
N ILE A 75 9.02 -16.41 19.00
CA ILE A 75 9.93 -15.44 19.60
C ILE A 75 9.19 -14.11 19.81
N PRO A 76 9.07 -13.61 21.05
CA PRO A 76 8.46 -12.32 21.31
C PRO A 76 9.33 -11.18 20.80
N ALA A 77 8.68 -10.15 20.25
CA ALA A 77 9.33 -8.93 19.80
C ALA A 77 8.68 -7.72 20.47
N THR A 78 9.47 -6.76 20.91
CA THR A 78 9.00 -5.49 21.45
C THR A 78 9.05 -4.43 20.36
N VAL A 79 8.01 -3.63 20.25
CA VAL A 79 7.98 -2.48 19.36
C VAL A 79 8.87 -1.38 19.95
N GLU A 80 10.02 -1.15 19.34
CA GLU A 80 10.97 -0.13 19.79
C GLU A 80 10.45 1.27 19.46
N ARG A 81 9.96 1.47 18.22
CA ARG A 81 9.41 2.75 17.76
C ARG A 81 8.61 2.60 16.46
N ILE A 82 7.80 3.61 16.14
CA ILE A 82 7.06 3.71 14.87
C ILE A 82 7.68 4.81 14.03
N GLU A 83 7.95 4.51 12.76
CA GLU A 83 8.65 5.40 11.84
C GLU A 83 7.81 5.75 10.60
N TYR A 84 8.10 6.92 10.03
CA TYR A 84 7.62 7.30 8.71
C TYR A 84 8.46 6.61 7.61
N ASP A 85 7.80 6.00 6.64
CA ASP A 85 8.46 5.44 5.45
C ASP A 85 8.02 6.22 4.18
N PRO A 86 8.94 6.86 3.45
CA PRO A 86 8.62 7.56 2.21
C PRO A 86 8.26 6.64 1.05
N ASN A 87 8.49 5.33 1.16
CA ASN A 87 8.24 4.35 0.10
C ASN A 87 6.82 3.80 0.09
N ARG A 88 6.09 3.99 1.20
CA ARG A 88 4.72 3.48 1.37
C ARG A 88 3.84 4.49 2.08
N THR A 89 2.54 4.24 2.05
CA THR A 89 1.55 5.11 2.70
C THR A 89 1.35 4.77 4.18
N ALA A 90 1.59 3.51 4.55
CA ALA A 90 1.56 3.03 5.94
C ALA A 90 2.80 3.45 6.71
N HIS A 91 2.71 3.58 8.03
CA HIS A 91 3.88 3.64 8.89
C HIS A 91 4.50 2.27 9.05
N ILE A 92 5.76 2.22 9.48
CA ILE A 92 6.49 1.01 9.81
C ILE A 92 6.84 1.00 11.30
N ALA A 93 6.89 -0.18 11.90
CA ALA A 93 7.33 -0.39 13.27
C ALA A 93 8.68 -1.10 13.26
N LEU A 94 9.64 -0.60 14.02
CA LEU A 94 10.88 -1.28 14.30
C LEU A 94 10.66 -2.21 15.48
N LEU A 95 10.83 -3.49 15.25
CA LEU A 95 10.75 -4.53 16.27
C LEU A 95 12.14 -4.91 16.74
N MET A 96 12.31 -5.12 18.03
CA MET A 96 13.45 -5.78 18.64
C MET A 96 12.98 -7.14 19.19
N TYR A 97 13.49 -8.21 18.62
CA TYR A 97 13.22 -9.57 19.07
C TYR A 97 14.03 -9.93 20.30
N ALA A 98 13.57 -10.93 21.07
CA ALA A 98 14.26 -11.39 22.27
C ALA A 98 15.68 -11.93 21.97
N ASP A 99 15.94 -12.36 20.74
CA ASP A 99 17.26 -12.79 20.25
C ASP A 99 18.19 -11.62 19.83
N GLY A 100 17.77 -10.37 20.04
CA GLY A 100 18.53 -9.15 19.72
C GLY A 100 18.41 -8.69 18.25
N GLU A 101 17.76 -9.45 17.35
CA GLU A 101 17.59 -9.03 15.96
C GLU A 101 16.53 -7.95 15.84
N ARG A 102 16.79 -6.95 15.00
CA ARG A 102 15.82 -5.90 14.68
C ARG A 102 15.26 -6.08 13.29
N ARG A 103 13.95 -5.90 13.14
CA ARG A 103 13.25 -5.95 11.84
C ARG A 103 12.18 -4.87 11.75
N TYR A 104 11.98 -4.35 10.53
CA TYR A 104 10.81 -3.52 10.25
C TYR A 104 9.62 -4.38 9.86
N ILE A 105 8.44 -4.02 10.35
CA ILE A 105 7.15 -4.53 9.88
C ILE A 105 6.25 -3.36 9.47
N ILE A 106 5.17 -3.64 8.72
CA ILE A 106 4.09 -2.65 8.55
C ILE A 106 3.43 -2.43 9.92
N ALA A 107 3.39 -1.19 10.38
CA ALA A 107 2.79 -0.86 11.67
C ALA A 107 1.27 -1.11 11.64
N PRO A 108 0.72 -1.94 12.53
CA PRO A 108 -0.70 -2.07 12.73
C PRO A 108 -1.30 -0.83 13.40
N LYS A 109 -2.58 -0.60 13.21
CA LYS A 109 -3.32 0.44 13.93
C LYS A 109 -3.49 0.05 15.40
N GLY A 110 -3.25 0.99 16.30
CA GLY A 110 -3.40 0.80 17.74
C GLY A 110 -2.19 0.17 18.44
N VAL A 111 -1.12 -0.14 17.70
CA VAL A 111 0.14 -0.59 18.27
C VAL A 111 1.04 0.62 18.55
N SER A 112 1.65 0.63 19.73
CA SER A 112 2.53 1.70 20.23
C SER A 112 3.93 1.18 20.56
N ALA A 113 4.89 2.07 20.78
CA ALA A 113 6.20 1.69 21.33
C ALA A 113 6.03 1.04 22.71
N GLY A 114 6.77 -0.03 22.96
CA GLY A 114 6.69 -0.85 24.18
C GLY A 114 5.73 -2.06 24.05
N ASP A 115 4.85 -2.10 23.07
CA ASP A 115 3.97 -3.26 22.87
C ASP A 115 4.76 -4.51 22.47
N GLN A 116 4.33 -5.67 22.98
CA GLN A 116 4.87 -6.96 22.58
C GLN A 116 4.02 -7.61 21.48
N LEU A 117 4.70 -8.12 20.46
CA LEU A 117 4.12 -8.82 19.31
C LEU A 117 4.76 -10.20 19.18
N ILE A 118 3.95 -11.18 18.83
CA ILE A 118 4.39 -12.57 18.63
C ILE A 118 3.87 -13.07 17.28
N SER A 119 4.65 -13.89 16.62
CA SER A 119 4.24 -14.64 15.43
C SER A 119 4.14 -16.12 15.74
N GLY A 120 3.28 -16.86 15.03
CA GLY A 120 3.16 -18.31 15.17
C GLY A 120 1.77 -18.78 15.53
N ALA A 121 1.60 -20.11 15.59
CA ALA A 121 0.29 -20.74 15.84
C ALA A 121 -0.26 -20.46 17.23
N ALA A 122 0.60 -20.35 18.23
CA ALA A 122 0.25 -20.09 19.64
C ALA A 122 0.15 -18.60 19.97
N ALA A 123 0.32 -17.70 18.99
CA ALA A 123 0.24 -16.26 19.24
C ALA A 123 -1.18 -15.86 19.67
N PRO A 124 -1.33 -15.01 20.71
CA PRO A 124 -2.66 -14.54 21.15
C PRO A 124 -3.34 -13.70 20.05
N ILE A 125 -4.67 -13.66 20.09
CA ILE A 125 -5.49 -12.89 19.14
C ILE A 125 -5.43 -11.40 19.52
N LYS A 126 -4.30 -10.77 19.20
CA LYS A 126 -4.02 -9.35 19.46
C LYS A 126 -3.57 -8.67 18.17
N ALA A 127 -3.95 -7.39 17.98
CA ALA A 127 -3.51 -6.61 16.82
C ALA A 127 -1.98 -6.59 16.71
N GLY A 128 -1.46 -6.87 15.51
CA GLY A 128 -0.03 -6.95 15.23
C GLY A 128 0.58 -8.35 15.28
N ASN A 129 -0.09 -9.31 15.89
CA ASN A 129 0.35 -10.70 15.87
C ASN A 129 0.08 -11.35 14.50
N SER A 130 0.98 -12.23 14.08
CA SER A 130 0.92 -12.88 12.77
C SER A 130 0.81 -14.38 12.91
N MET A 131 -0.16 -14.98 12.22
CA MET A 131 -0.40 -16.41 12.24
C MET A 131 -1.04 -16.91 10.95
N ALA A 132 -1.13 -18.22 10.76
CA ALA A 132 -1.84 -18.83 9.65
C ALA A 132 -3.35 -18.51 9.74
N LEU A 133 -4.01 -18.31 8.60
CA LEU A 133 -5.43 -17.97 8.53
C LEU A 133 -6.33 -19.02 9.22
N ARG A 134 -5.92 -20.30 9.23
CA ARG A 134 -6.62 -21.36 9.94
C ARG A 134 -6.75 -21.11 11.46
N ASN A 135 -5.80 -20.39 12.05
CA ASN A 135 -5.77 -20.13 13.49
C ASN A 135 -6.50 -18.82 13.86
N ILE A 136 -6.91 -18.04 12.87
CA ILE A 136 -7.59 -16.75 13.08
C ILE A 136 -9.10 -17.00 13.20
N PRO A 137 -9.79 -16.47 14.22
CA PRO A 137 -11.25 -16.58 14.34
C PRO A 137 -11.98 -15.93 13.16
N VAL A 138 -13.10 -16.53 12.75
CA VAL A 138 -14.03 -15.94 11.77
C VAL A 138 -14.56 -14.60 12.30
N GLY A 139 -14.77 -13.64 11.43
CA GLY A 139 -15.14 -12.26 11.78
C GLY A 139 -13.97 -11.33 12.02
N SER A 140 -12.77 -11.86 12.26
CA SER A 140 -11.56 -11.04 12.53
C SER A 140 -11.17 -10.17 11.35
N THR A 141 -10.65 -8.99 11.69
CA THR A 141 -10.01 -8.08 10.73
C THR A 141 -8.52 -8.39 10.63
N VAL A 142 -8.00 -8.52 9.41
CA VAL A 142 -6.62 -8.89 9.13
C VAL A 142 -6.00 -8.01 8.05
N HIS A 143 -4.69 -7.90 8.05
CA HIS A 143 -3.90 -7.22 7.02
C HIS A 143 -2.62 -7.99 6.71
N GLY A 144 -1.83 -7.52 5.73
CA GLY A 144 -0.56 -8.18 5.41
C GLY A 144 -0.74 -9.65 5.03
N ILE A 145 -1.71 -9.97 4.18
CA ILE A 145 -2.14 -11.32 3.89
C ILE A 145 -1.31 -11.92 2.76
N GLU A 146 -0.87 -13.15 2.94
CA GLU A 146 -0.22 -13.94 1.89
C GLU A 146 -1.25 -14.45 0.86
N MET A 147 -0.79 -14.64 -0.38
CA MET A 147 -1.57 -15.29 -1.44
C MET A 147 -1.13 -16.74 -1.70
N LYS A 148 0.09 -17.08 -1.30
CA LYS A 148 0.65 -18.43 -1.29
C LYS A 148 1.43 -18.58 -0.01
N PRO A 149 1.40 -19.76 0.65
CA PRO A 149 2.15 -19.99 1.86
C PRO A 149 3.64 -19.67 1.69
N GLY A 150 4.24 -18.97 2.64
CA GLY A 150 5.67 -18.62 2.65
C GLY A 150 6.12 -17.55 1.65
N LYS A 151 5.22 -17.01 0.80
CA LYS A 151 5.57 -15.96 -0.17
C LYS A 151 5.68 -14.58 0.48
N GLY A 152 5.15 -14.41 1.66
CA GLY A 152 5.07 -13.13 2.36
C GLY A 152 3.83 -12.31 2.00
N ALA A 153 3.57 -11.30 2.80
CA ALA A 153 2.40 -10.44 2.72
C ALA A 153 2.26 -9.72 1.37
N GLN A 154 1.11 -9.83 0.72
CA GLN A 154 0.83 -9.23 -0.59
C GLN A 154 -0.46 -8.38 -0.58
N ILE A 155 -1.49 -8.78 0.13
CA ILE A 155 -2.79 -8.09 0.19
C ILE A 155 -2.87 -7.23 1.45
N ALA A 156 -3.60 -6.11 1.39
CA ALA A 156 -3.87 -5.21 2.51
C ALA A 156 -2.59 -4.69 3.21
N ARG A 157 -1.72 -4.01 2.44
CA ARG A 157 -0.46 -3.41 2.94
C ARG A 157 -0.45 -1.89 2.97
N SER A 158 -1.40 -1.24 2.30
CA SER A 158 -1.49 0.22 2.24
C SER A 158 -2.11 0.78 3.52
N ALA A 159 -1.90 2.07 3.77
CA ALA A 159 -2.49 2.79 4.90
C ALA A 159 -4.01 2.53 5.03
N GLY A 160 -4.47 2.17 6.21
CA GLY A 160 -5.86 1.88 6.51
C GLY A 160 -6.45 0.70 5.72
N ALA A 161 -5.62 -0.15 5.13
CA ALA A 161 -6.11 -1.34 4.44
C ALA A 161 -6.33 -2.49 5.43
N SER A 162 -7.40 -3.25 5.19
CA SER A 162 -7.74 -4.45 5.93
C SER A 162 -8.59 -5.38 5.06
N ALA A 163 -8.74 -6.62 5.49
CA ALA A 163 -9.71 -7.57 4.98
C ALA A 163 -10.39 -8.25 6.16
N GLN A 164 -11.61 -8.70 5.99
CA GLN A 164 -12.34 -9.46 7.00
C GLN A 164 -12.34 -10.94 6.63
N LEU A 165 -12.04 -11.80 7.60
CA LEU A 165 -12.19 -13.24 7.48
C LEU A 165 -13.68 -13.58 7.65
N VAL A 166 -14.33 -14.06 6.58
CA VAL A 166 -15.79 -14.27 6.54
C VAL A 166 -16.14 -15.71 6.85
N ALA A 167 -15.42 -16.67 6.25
CA ALA A 167 -15.68 -18.09 6.41
C ALA A 167 -14.39 -18.89 6.29
N ARG A 168 -14.40 -20.10 6.86
CA ARG A 168 -13.36 -21.09 6.76
C ARG A 168 -13.97 -22.41 6.33
N GLU A 169 -13.58 -22.91 5.17
CA GLU A 169 -14.14 -24.09 4.53
C GLU A 169 -13.02 -25.02 4.05
N GLY A 170 -12.76 -26.07 4.81
CA GLY A 170 -11.69 -27.02 4.50
C GLY A 170 -10.32 -26.38 4.36
N VAL A 171 -9.72 -26.52 3.18
CA VAL A 171 -8.37 -26.01 2.89
C VAL A 171 -8.35 -24.50 2.59
N TYR A 172 -9.52 -23.87 2.42
CA TYR A 172 -9.64 -22.46 2.04
C TYR A 172 -10.30 -21.61 3.11
N VAL A 173 -9.91 -20.34 3.10
CA VAL A 173 -10.53 -19.27 3.89
C VAL A 173 -11.05 -18.22 2.93
N THR A 174 -12.30 -17.78 3.15
CA THR A 174 -12.92 -16.71 2.36
C THR A 174 -12.71 -15.37 3.03
N LEU A 175 -12.05 -14.46 2.34
CA LEU A 175 -11.77 -13.10 2.77
C LEU A 175 -12.61 -12.10 2.00
N ARG A 176 -13.21 -11.14 2.71
CA ARG A 176 -13.83 -9.95 2.15
C ARG A 176 -12.83 -8.80 2.15
N LEU A 177 -12.40 -8.37 0.97
CA LEU A 177 -11.50 -7.25 0.80
C LEU A 177 -12.24 -5.91 0.94
N ARG A 178 -11.50 -4.83 1.19
CA ARG A 178 -12.06 -3.47 1.29
C ARG A 178 -12.81 -3.02 0.02
N SER A 179 -12.47 -3.58 -1.14
CA SER A 179 -13.17 -3.35 -2.41
C SER A 179 -14.56 -4.01 -2.50
N GLY A 180 -14.91 -4.87 -1.54
CA GLY A 180 -16.10 -5.72 -1.57
C GLY A 180 -15.91 -7.06 -2.29
N GLU A 181 -14.75 -7.31 -2.92
CA GLU A 181 -14.41 -8.61 -3.50
C GLU A 181 -14.31 -9.67 -2.40
N MET A 182 -14.95 -10.82 -2.62
CA MET A 182 -14.81 -12.01 -1.77
C MET A 182 -13.91 -13.01 -2.49
N ARG A 183 -12.85 -13.45 -1.79
CA ARG A 183 -11.82 -14.28 -2.38
C ARG A 183 -11.43 -15.43 -1.47
N LYS A 184 -11.26 -16.62 -2.06
CA LYS A 184 -10.69 -17.79 -1.39
C LYS A 184 -9.17 -17.69 -1.37
N ILE A 185 -8.58 -18.03 -0.23
CA ILE A 185 -7.12 -18.10 -0.01
C ILE A 185 -6.85 -19.37 0.79
N LEU A 186 -5.70 -20.01 0.56
CA LEU A 186 -5.32 -21.20 1.32
C LEU A 186 -5.22 -20.88 2.83
N SER A 187 -5.73 -21.78 3.66
CA SER A 187 -5.78 -21.62 5.13
C SER A 187 -4.39 -21.57 5.78
N GLU A 188 -3.37 -22.13 5.11
CA GLU A 188 -1.97 -22.07 5.52
C GLU A 188 -1.31 -20.71 5.28
N CYS A 189 -1.90 -19.86 4.43
CA CYS A 189 -1.40 -18.50 4.23
C CYS A 189 -1.46 -17.70 5.53
N ARG A 190 -0.43 -16.91 5.76
CA ARG A 190 -0.32 -16.08 6.96
C ARG A 190 -0.99 -14.73 6.77
N ALA A 191 -1.44 -14.16 7.87
CA ALA A 191 -1.93 -12.80 7.95
C ALA A 191 -1.59 -12.19 9.31
N THR A 192 -1.59 -10.87 9.38
CA THR A 192 -1.42 -10.12 10.63
C THR A 192 -2.78 -9.61 11.10
N LEU A 193 -3.09 -9.76 12.37
CA LEU A 193 -4.33 -9.29 12.99
C LEU A 193 -4.41 -7.77 13.01
N GLY A 194 -5.60 -7.23 12.83
CA GLY A 194 -5.90 -5.81 12.85
C GLY A 194 -5.86 -5.12 11.48
N GLU A 195 -5.95 -3.80 11.50
CA GLU A 195 -5.91 -2.89 10.35
C GLU A 195 -4.53 -2.25 10.23
N VAL A 196 -4.12 -1.88 9.03
CA VAL A 196 -2.88 -1.09 8.82
C VAL A 196 -3.03 0.32 9.36
N SER A 197 -1.96 0.85 9.96
CA SER A 197 -1.89 2.21 10.49
C SER A 197 -2.14 3.30 9.43
N ASN A 198 -2.24 4.56 9.89
CA ASN A 198 -2.38 5.77 9.06
C ASN A 198 -3.64 5.77 8.17
N SER A 199 -4.77 5.29 8.71
CA SER A 199 -6.06 5.19 7.98
C SER A 199 -6.54 6.50 7.37
N GLU A 200 -6.15 7.63 7.94
CA GLU A 200 -6.52 8.99 7.48
C GLU A 200 -5.64 9.52 6.34
N HIS A 201 -4.67 8.72 5.85
CA HIS A 201 -3.76 9.14 4.78
C HIS A 201 -4.46 9.66 3.53
N SER A 202 -5.61 9.07 3.16
CA SER A 202 -6.40 9.46 1.99
C SER A 202 -7.05 10.84 2.13
N LEU A 203 -7.23 11.34 3.36
CA LEU A 203 -7.85 12.64 3.65
C LEU A 203 -6.87 13.81 3.47
N ARG A 204 -5.61 13.52 3.20
CA ARG A 204 -4.56 14.52 2.97
C ARG A 204 -4.73 15.19 1.61
N SER A 205 -4.61 16.53 1.59
CA SER A 205 -4.53 17.34 0.37
C SER A 205 -3.17 17.99 0.24
N LEU A 206 -2.55 17.89 -0.93
CA LEU A 206 -1.22 18.45 -1.19
C LEU A 206 -1.24 19.96 -1.44
N GLY A 207 -2.38 20.51 -1.84
CA GLY A 207 -2.61 21.94 -2.04
C GLY A 207 -1.98 22.56 -3.27
N LYS A 208 -0.87 22.02 -3.81
CA LYS A 208 -0.16 22.56 -4.99
C LYS A 208 0.48 21.47 -5.85
N ALA A 209 0.63 21.73 -7.13
CA ALA A 209 1.25 20.82 -8.12
C ALA A 209 2.72 20.50 -7.75
N GLY A 210 3.49 21.47 -7.26
CA GLY A 210 4.87 21.26 -6.82
C GLY A 210 5.01 20.19 -5.73
N ALA A 211 4.00 20.03 -4.84
CA ALA A 211 4.03 18.98 -3.82
C ALA A 211 3.92 17.57 -4.42
N LYS A 212 3.26 17.39 -5.57
CA LYS A 212 3.31 16.13 -6.34
C LYS A 212 4.68 15.93 -6.99
N ARG A 213 5.29 17.01 -7.52
CA ARG A 213 6.64 16.96 -8.11
C ARG A 213 7.68 16.49 -7.09
N TRP A 214 7.61 16.98 -5.85
CA TRP A 214 8.51 16.54 -4.77
C TRP A 214 8.43 15.05 -4.46
N ARG A 215 7.32 14.41 -4.81
CA ARG A 215 7.11 12.95 -4.64
C ARG A 215 7.48 12.12 -5.87
N GLY A 216 8.01 12.76 -6.91
CA GLY A 216 8.42 12.07 -8.13
C GLY A 216 7.30 11.87 -9.15
N VAL A 217 6.15 12.53 -8.98
CA VAL A 217 5.06 12.49 -9.95
C VAL A 217 5.25 13.62 -10.95
N ARG A 218 5.45 13.30 -12.23
CA ARG A 218 5.53 14.27 -13.32
C ARG A 218 4.14 14.70 -13.79
N PRO A 219 4.00 15.87 -14.45
CA PRO A 219 2.74 16.34 -14.99
C PRO A 219 2.14 15.35 -15.99
N THR A 220 0.81 15.28 -16.02
CA THR A 220 0.05 14.51 -17.02
C THR A 220 -0.59 15.47 -18.02
N VAL A 221 -0.31 15.27 -19.30
CA VAL A 221 -0.94 15.99 -20.39
C VAL A 221 -2.18 15.22 -20.83
N ARG A 222 -3.29 15.92 -21.08
CA ARG A 222 -4.53 15.32 -21.58
C ARG A 222 -4.40 14.93 -23.04
N GLY A 223 -4.95 13.78 -23.44
CA GLY A 223 -4.89 13.30 -24.84
C GLY A 223 -5.46 14.28 -25.87
N VAL A 224 -6.50 15.04 -25.50
CA VAL A 224 -7.12 16.06 -26.38
C VAL A 224 -6.21 17.25 -26.72
N THR A 225 -5.10 17.44 -26.02
CA THR A 225 -4.12 18.50 -26.29
C THR A 225 -2.87 17.97 -26.99
N MET A 226 -2.89 16.72 -27.40
CA MET A 226 -1.81 16.07 -28.15
C MET A 226 -2.12 16.07 -29.65
N ASN A 227 -1.12 15.71 -30.44
CA ASN A 227 -1.32 15.50 -31.87
C ASN A 227 -1.99 14.15 -32.16
N PRO A 228 -2.61 13.93 -33.33
CA PRO A 228 -3.27 12.67 -33.68
C PRO A 228 -2.36 11.44 -33.56
N VAL A 229 -1.06 11.59 -33.85
CA VAL A 229 -0.06 10.52 -33.77
C VAL A 229 0.18 10.07 -32.32
N ASP A 230 0.01 10.97 -31.35
CA ASP A 230 0.34 10.70 -29.94
C ASP A 230 -0.82 10.14 -29.13
N HIS A 231 -2.05 10.44 -29.54
CA HIS A 231 -3.24 10.01 -28.82
C HIS A 231 -4.48 9.95 -29.74
N PRO A 232 -5.36 8.93 -29.58
CA PRO A 232 -6.62 8.84 -30.33
C PRO A 232 -7.59 10.01 -30.15
N HIS A 233 -7.41 10.84 -29.13
CA HIS A 233 -8.17 12.08 -28.90
C HIS A 233 -7.41 13.34 -29.38
N GLY A 234 -6.26 13.17 -30.00
CA GLY A 234 -5.44 14.28 -30.49
C GLY A 234 -5.97 14.90 -31.78
N GLY A 235 -5.48 16.10 -32.08
CA GLY A 235 -5.82 16.86 -33.27
C GLY A 235 -6.95 17.88 -33.08
N GLY A 236 -7.35 18.51 -34.15
CA GLY A 236 -8.35 19.57 -34.21
C GLY A 236 -7.80 20.97 -34.01
N GLU A 237 -8.60 21.98 -34.25
CA GLU A 237 -8.27 23.39 -34.05
C GLU A 237 -8.88 23.92 -32.77
N GLY A 238 -8.10 24.69 -32.00
CA GLY A 238 -8.53 25.33 -30.75
C GLY A 238 -8.95 24.35 -29.66
N ARG A 239 -10.10 24.61 -29.02
CA ARG A 239 -10.67 23.73 -27.98
C ARG A 239 -11.52 22.64 -28.62
N THR A 240 -10.92 21.53 -28.97
CA THR A 240 -11.63 20.36 -29.45
C THR A 240 -12.07 19.45 -28.30
N SER A 241 -13.20 18.75 -28.49
CA SER A 241 -13.63 17.65 -27.65
C SER A 241 -12.93 16.34 -28.06
N GLY A 242 -13.12 15.26 -27.27
CA GLY A 242 -12.49 13.98 -27.59
C GLY A 242 -12.97 13.30 -28.88
N GLY A 243 -14.10 13.73 -29.45
CA GLY A 243 -14.68 13.26 -30.72
C GLY A 243 -15.11 11.78 -30.76
N ARG A 244 -14.88 11.02 -29.68
CA ARG A 244 -15.15 9.59 -29.56
C ARG A 244 -15.26 9.17 -28.10
N HIS A 245 -15.63 7.90 -27.86
CA HIS A 245 -15.62 7.35 -26.50
C HIS A 245 -14.25 7.48 -25.85
N PRO A 246 -14.17 7.74 -24.52
CA PRO A 246 -12.89 7.88 -23.82
C PRO A 246 -12.04 6.62 -23.93
N VAL A 247 -10.84 6.78 -24.50
CA VAL A 247 -9.87 5.70 -24.68
C VAL A 247 -8.49 6.08 -24.11
N SER A 248 -7.69 5.07 -23.84
CA SER A 248 -6.29 5.23 -23.45
C SER A 248 -5.43 5.63 -24.68
N PRO A 249 -4.15 6.03 -24.49
CA PRO A 249 -3.23 6.26 -25.62
C PRO A 249 -3.07 5.08 -26.57
N TRP A 250 -3.36 3.88 -26.10
CA TRP A 250 -3.30 2.63 -26.89
C TRP A 250 -4.66 2.21 -27.45
N GLY A 251 -5.68 3.07 -27.39
CA GLY A 251 -7.02 2.81 -27.95
C GLY A 251 -7.96 1.97 -27.07
N PHE A 252 -7.54 1.52 -25.89
CA PHE A 252 -8.40 0.74 -25.01
C PHE A 252 -9.46 1.61 -24.32
N PRO A 253 -10.74 1.17 -24.26
CA PRO A 253 -11.77 1.89 -23.53
C PRO A 253 -11.40 2.12 -22.06
N THR A 254 -11.56 3.35 -21.58
CA THR A 254 -11.23 3.71 -20.19
C THR A 254 -12.41 3.58 -19.24
N LYS A 255 -13.64 3.44 -19.77
CA LYS A 255 -14.87 3.25 -19.00
C LYS A 255 -15.56 1.96 -19.42
N GLY A 256 -16.09 1.21 -18.45
CA GLY A 256 -16.91 0.03 -18.66
C GLY A 256 -16.16 -1.27 -18.98
N ALA A 257 -14.98 -1.21 -19.54
CA ALA A 257 -14.20 -2.39 -19.90
C ALA A 257 -13.67 -3.13 -18.67
N LYS A 258 -13.82 -4.45 -18.65
CA LYS A 258 -13.21 -5.34 -17.64
C LYS A 258 -11.75 -5.56 -18.01
N THR A 259 -10.83 -5.02 -17.20
CA THR A 259 -9.38 -5.05 -17.47
C THR A 259 -8.66 -6.28 -16.93
N ARG A 260 -9.31 -7.11 -16.12
CA ARG A 260 -8.70 -8.33 -15.58
C ARG A 260 -8.54 -9.38 -16.69
N SER A 261 -7.30 -9.73 -17.02
CA SER A 261 -6.93 -10.74 -18.01
C SER A 261 -6.54 -12.10 -17.40
N ASN A 262 -6.15 -12.13 -16.11
CA ASN A 262 -5.69 -13.36 -15.45
C ASN A 262 -6.87 -14.28 -15.09
N LYS A 263 -7.11 -15.30 -15.91
CA LYS A 263 -8.18 -16.28 -15.71
C LYS A 263 -7.80 -17.41 -14.73
N ARG A 264 -6.50 -17.68 -14.52
CA ARG A 264 -6.01 -18.80 -13.70
C ARG A 264 -6.51 -18.82 -12.26
N THR A 265 -6.90 -17.69 -11.73
CA THR A 265 -7.36 -17.52 -10.33
C THR A 265 -8.80 -17.02 -10.26
N ASP A 266 -9.59 -17.15 -11.32
CA ASP A 266 -11.01 -16.75 -11.31
C ASP A 266 -11.83 -17.65 -10.39
N ASN A 267 -11.52 -18.94 -10.31
CA ASN A 267 -12.11 -19.90 -9.38
C ASN A 267 -11.88 -19.55 -7.89
N MET A 268 -10.88 -18.71 -7.59
CA MET A 268 -10.65 -18.21 -6.24
C MET A 268 -11.49 -16.99 -5.90
N ILE A 269 -12.21 -16.41 -6.86
CA ILE A 269 -13.06 -15.24 -6.64
C ILE A 269 -14.50 -15.72 -6.48
N VAL A 270 -15.02 -15.68 -5.25
CA VAL A 270 -16.40 -16.04 -4.92
C VAL A 270 -17.37 -14.95 -5.38
N ARG A 271 -17.01 -13.69 -5.13
CA ARG A 271 -17.81 -12.52 -5.51
C ARG A 271 -16.90 -11.40 -5.97
N ARG A 272 -17.17 -10.86 -7.16
CA ARG A 272 -16.45 -9.68 -7.67
C ARG A 272 -16.92 -8.40 -6.96
N ARG A 273 -16.06 -7.38 -6.94
CA ARG A 273 -16.46 -6.01 -6.58
C ARG A 273 -17.56 -5.54 -7.55
N LYS A 274 -18.50 -4.78 -7.04
CA LYS A 274 -19.47 -4.06 -7.87
C LYS A 274 -18.81 -2.94 -8.66
#